data_b2020ec9e1fb5f8aabe3ce358b04e507
#
_entry.id   b2020ec9e1fb5f8aabe3ce358b04e507
#
_cell.length_a   1.000
_cell.length_b   1.000
_cell.length_c   1.000
_cell.angle_alpha   90.00
_cell.angle_beta   90.00
_cell.angle_gamma   90.00
#
_symmetry.space_group_name_H-M   'P 1'
#
loop_
_entity.id
_entity.type
_entity.pdbx_description
1 polymer ?
#
loop_
_entity_poly.entity_id
_entity_poly.type
_entity_poly.pdbx_seq_one_letter_code
_entity_poly.pdbx_strand_id
1 'polypeptide(L)'
;MSNYEAVSARSSEAVLATNKLIRNTYTLLSMTLLFSALAAALSMFMQVGPIAYYLSFGGAFLLIWLVLPRTANSAAGLGVVFAITGLLGFALGPILNMYLALSNGSQLIGMAMGGTGVIFLTLSGYALTTRKNFSFMGGFLATGVIVALIAMFANIFLAIPALSLAVSAAVIMLMSGFILYNTSSMLHQPHGNYLLMTVNLYLNIFNLFIHLLNLLTALSGRD
;
A
#
# COMPACT_ATOMS: atom_id res chain seq x y z
N MET A 1 -17.66 -40.26 -19.00
CA MET A 1 -16.37 -39.61 -19.30
C MET A 1 -16.47 -38.07 -19.34
N SER A 2 -17.58 -37.46 -19.77
CA SER A 2 -17.70 -35.98 -19.93
C SER A 2 -17.56 -35.10 -18.66
N ASN A 3 -18.00 -35.57 -17.47
CA ASN A 3 -17.98 -34.79 -16.26
C ASN A 3 -16.55 -34.63 -15.67
N TYR A 4 -15.66 -35.61 -15.81
CA TYR A 4 -14.29 -35.54 -15.37
C TYR A 4 -13.45 -34.58 -16.23
N GLU A 5 -13.65 -34.57 -17.53
CA GLU A 5 -12.97 -33.64 -18.45
C GLU A 5 -13.40 -32.19 -18.20
N ALA A 6 -14.69 -31.95 -17.95
CA ALA A 6 -15.22 -30.63 -17.64
C ALA A 6 -14.70 -30.10 -16.30
N VAL A 7 -14.53 -30.96 -15.28
CA VAL A 7 -13.96 -30.57 -13.96
C VAL A 7 -12.47 -30.31 -14.08
N SER A 8 -11.71 -31.12 -14.82
CA SER A 8 -10.28 -30.90 -15.02
C SER A 8 -9.99 -29.64 -15.86
N ALA A 9 -10.78 -29.36 -16.88
CA ALA A 9 -10.67 -28.13 -17.67
C ALA A 9 -10.93 -26.87 -16.83
N ARG A 10 -11.98 -26.85 -16.02
CA ARG A 10 -12.29 -25.74 -15.11
C ARG A 10 -11.21 -25.52 -14.05
N SER A 11 -10.61 -26.58 -13.53
CA SER A 11 -9.50 -26.45 -12.56
C SER A 11 -8.23 -25.88 -13.21
N SER A 12 -7.90 -26.26 -14.44
CA SER A 12 -6.75 -25.72 -15.16
C SER A 12 -6.95 -24.25 -15.56
N GLU A 13 -8.15 -23.87 -15.99
CA GLU A 13 -8.48 -22.45 -16.26
C GLU A 13 -8.38 -21.58 -15.01
N ALA A 14 -8.86 -22.05 -13.86
CA ALA A 14 -8.77 -21.32 -12.60
C ALA A 14 -7.31 -21.10 -12.18
N VAL A 15 -6.45 -22.10 -12.34
CA VAL A 15 -5.00 -21.98 -12.05
C VAL A 15 -4.33 -20.96 -12.99
N LEU A 16 -4.62 -21.00 -14.27
CA LEU A 16 -4.08 -20.04 -15.24
C LEU A 16 -4.55 -18.62 -14.96
N ALA A 17 -5.83 -18.43 -14.62
CA ALA A 17 -6.40 -17.14 -14.26
C ALA A 17 -5.74 -16.57 -13.00
N THR A 18 -5.55 -17.40 -11.95
CA THR A 18 -4.85 -17.03 -10.72
C THR A 18 -3.41 -16.58 -11.00
N ASN A 19 -2.65 -17.37 -11.77
CA ASN A 19 -1.26 -17.03 -12.11
C ASN A 19 -1.19 -15.72 -12.92
N LYS A 20 -2.13 -15.49 -13.84
CA LYS A 20 -2.23 -14.25 -14.62
C LYS A 20 -2.55 -13.06 -13.71
N LEU A 21 -3.51 -13.22 -12.79
CA LEU A 21 -3.87 -12.17 -11.82
C LEU A 21 -2.66 -11.77 -10.98
N ILE A 22 -1.97 -12.72 -10.36
CA ILE A 22 -0.78 -12.48 -9.55
C ILE A 22 0.30 -11.77 -10.36
N ARG A 23 0.67 -12.33 -11.52
CA ARG A 23 1.71 -11.73 -12.38
C ARG A 23 1.37 -10.29 -12.76
N ASN A 24 0.16 -10.04 -13.25
CA ASN A 24 -0.25 -8.70 -13.67
C ASN A 24 -0.26 -7.72 -12.50
N THR A 25 -0.75 -8.12 -11.32
CA THR A 25 -0.77 -7.30 -10.12
C THR A 25 0.64 -6.91 -9.69
N TYR A 26 1.57 -7.87 -9.54
CA TYR A 26 2.94 -7.57 -9.09
C TYR A 26 3.76 -6.82 -10.14
N THR A 27 3.56 -7.10 -11.43
CA THR A 27 4.19 -6.33 -12.50
C THR A 27 3.72 -4.87 -12.45
N LEU A 28 2.41 -4.62 -12.39
CA LEU A 28 1.88 -3.27 -12.32
C LEU A 28 2.29 -2.57 -11.00
N LEU A 29 2.29 -3.30 -9.88
CA LEU A 29 2.75 -2.79 -8.60
C LEU A 29 4.20 -2.30 -8.67
N SER A 30 5.10 -3.09 -9.27
CA SER A 30 6.49 -2.69 -9.45
C SER A 30 6.62 -1.43 -10.31
N MET A 31 5.87 -1.36 -11.42
CA MET A 31 5.86 -0.17 -12.29
C MET A 31 5.33 1.07 -11.55
N THR A 32 4.27 0.92 -10.79
CA THR A 32 3.67 2.04 -10.04
C THR A 32 4.53 2.49 -8.86
N LEU A 33 5.22 1.59 -8.19
CA LEU A 33 6.20 1.94 -7.14
C LEU A 33 7.38 2.74 -7.72
N LEU A 34 7.92 2.32 -8.87
CA LEU A 34 8.98 3.06 -9.56
C LEU A 34 8.50 4.44 -10.02
N PHE A 35 7.30 4.50 -10.62
CA PHE A 35 6.70 5.77 -11.04
C PHE A 35 6.45 6.71 -9.86
N SER A 36 5.94 6.18 -8.75
CA SER A 36 5.74 6.91 -7.50
C SER A 36 7.05 7.44 -6.92
N ALA A 37 8.12 6.64 -6.96
CA ALA A 37 9.44 7.08 -6.51
C ALA A 37 9.99 8.22 -7.38
N LEU A 38 9.81 8.16 -8.70
CA LEU A 38 10.17 9.25 -9.61
C LEU A 38 9.35 10.52 -9.35
N ALA A 39 8.04 10.38 -9.10
CA ALA A 39 7.18 11.50 -8.74
C ALA A 39 7.59 12.13 -7.40
N ALA A 40 7.97 11.32 -6.40
CA ALA A 40 8.50 11.79 -5.13
C ALA A 40 9.82 12.55 -5.32
N ALA A 41 10.76 12.00 -6.09
CA ALA A 41 12.04 12.64 -6.39
C ALA A 41 11.85 13.98 -7.11
N LEU A 42 10.93 14.05 -8.09
CA LEU A 42 10.59 15.29 -8.79
C LEU A 42 10.03 16.34 -7.81
N SER A 43 9.09 15.93 -6.94
CA SER A 43 8.49 16.79 -5.93
C SER A 43 9.53 17.32 -4.94
N MET A 44 10.48 16.47 -4.52
CA MET A 44 11.61 16.87 -3.65
C MET A 44 12.51 17.88 -4.36
N PHE A 45 12.87 17.63 -5.62
CA PHE A 45 13.72 18.52 -6.41
C PHE A 45 13.06 19.89 -6.62
N MET A 46 11.75 19.93 -6.88
CA MET A 46 10.97 21.16 -7.02
C MET A 46 10.74 21.90 -5.71
N GLN A 47 11.11 21.31 -4.58
CA GLN A 47 10.89 21.86 -3.24
C GLN A 47 9.45 22.35 -3.02
N VAL A 48 8.48 21.57 -3.47
CA VAL A 48 7.06 21.93 -3.38
C VAL A 48 6.63 22.08 -1.92
N GLY A 49 5.82 23.10 -1.65
CA GLY A 49 5.36 23.39 -0.29
C GLY A 49 4.26 22.45 0.22
N PRO A 50 3.83 22.62 1.48
CA PRO A 50 2.81 21.78 2.12
C PRO A 50 1.46 21.74 1.38
N ILE A 51 1.11 22.80 0.67
CA ILE A 51 -0.14 22.85 -0.13
C ILE A 51 -0.14 21.74 -1.19
N ALA A 52 0.99 21.50 -1.84
CA ALA A 52 1.11 20.44 -2.83
C ALA A 52 0.87 19.04 -2.21
N TYR A 53 1.30 18.82 -0.96
CA TYR A 53 0.98 17.60 -0.22
C TYR A 53 -0.54 17.40 -0.10
N TYR A 54 -1.26 18.40 0.41
CA TYR A 54 -2.71 18.29 0.62
C TYR A 54 -3.48 18.13 -0.69
N LEU A 55 -3.11 18.87 -1.74
CA LEU A 55 -3.75 18.78 -3.05
C LEU A 55 -3.51 17.41 -3.71
N SER A 56 -2.28 16.91 -3.66
CA SER A 56 -1.93 15.61 -4.24
C SER A 56 -2.58 14.46 -3.48
N PHE A 57 -2.54 14.50 -2.15
CA PHE A 57 -3.17 13.49 -1.31
C PHE A 57 -4.70 13.49 -1.47
N GLY A 58 -5.32 14.67 -1.44
CA GLY A 58 -6.76 14.83 -1.66
C GLY A 58 -7.18 14.39 -3.07
N GLY A 59 -6.39 14.75 -4.09
CA GLY A 59 -6.62 14.30 -5.47
C GLY A 59 -6.55 12.80 -5.62
N ALA A 60 -5.53 12.15 -5.03
CA ALA A 60 -5.41 10.70 -5.01
C ALA A 60 -6.60 10.05 -4.31
N PHE A 61 -7.04 10.60 -3.17
CA PHE A 61 -8.20 10.10 -2.43
C PHE A 61 -9.48 10.17 -3.27
N LEU A 62 -9.72 11.29 -3.96
CA LEU A 62 -10.86 11.44 -4.86
C LEU A 62 -10.81 10.42 -6.01
N LEU A 63 -9.63 10.21 -6.61
CA LEU A 63 -9.46 9.21 -7.66
C LEU A 63 -9.75 7.79 -7.16
N ILE A 64 -9.29 7.43 -5.95
CA ILE A 64 -9.54 6.10 -5.36
C ILE A 64 -11.04 5.88 -5.12
N TRP A 65 -11.75 6.87 -4.60
CA TRP A 65 -13.14 6.71 -4.19
C TRP A 65 -14.17 6.92 -5.30
N LEU A 66 -13.91 7.85 -6.22
CA LEU A 66 -14.88 8.26 -7.24
C LEU A 66 -14.58 7.68 -8.62
N VAL A 67 -13.30 7.65 -9.02
CA VAL A 67 -12.91 7.33 -10.40
C VAL A 67 -12.53 5.87 -10.55
N LEU A 68 -11.69 5.35 -9.66
CA LEU A 68 -11.19 3.99 -9.74
C LEU A 68 -12.31 2.92 -9.79
N PRO A 69 -13.37 2.96 -8.94
CA PRO A 69 -14.42 1.96 -9.00
C PRO A 69 -15.18 1.94 -10.35
N ARG A 70 -15.27 3.11 -11.01
CA ARG A 70 -15.95 3.26 -12.31
C ARG A 70 -15.09 2.84 -13.49
N THR A 71 -13.76 2.93 -13.35
CA THR A 71 -12.80 2.72 -14.46
C THR A 71 -12.01 1.42 -14.34
N ALA A 72 -12.06 0.74 -13.20
CA ALA A 72 -11.25 -0.46 -12.92
C ALA A 72 -11.42 -1.58 -13.95
N ASN A 73 -12.56 -1.65 -14.64
CA ASN A 73 -12.83 -2.66 -15.68
C ASN A 73 -12.65 -2.12 -17.11
N SER A 74 -12.03 -0.95 -17.27
CA SER A 74 -11.78 -0.33 -18.57
C SER A 74 -10.29 -0.02 -18.79
N ALA A 75 -9.91 0.26 -20.03
CA ALA A 75 -8.54 0.67 -20.35
C ALA A 75 -8.11 1.94 -19.62
N ALA A 76 -9.06 2.85 -19.31
CA ALA A 76 -8.80 4.07 -18.54
C ALA A 76 -8.35 3.77 -17.10
N GLY A 77 -8.74 2.63 -16.52
CA GLY A 77 -8.35 2.24 -15.17
C GLY A 77 -6.83 2.18 -14.96
N LEU A 78 -6.08 1.77 -15.98
CA LEU A 78 -4.61 1.76 -15.90
C LEU A 78 -4.06 3.18 -15.70
N GLY A 79 -4.53 4.16 -16.48
CA GLY A 79 -4.15 5.55 -16.33
C GLY A 79 -4.52 6.11 -14.95
N VAL A 80 -5.69 5.72 -14.42
CA VAL A 80 -6.14 6.13 -13.08
C VAL A 80 -5.23 5.56 -12.00
N VAL A 81 -4.77 4.31 -12.11
CA VAL A 81 -3.81 3.70 -11.17
C VAL A 81 -2.48 4.47 -11.17
N PHE A 82 -1.94 4.82 -12.34
CA PHE A 82 -0.74 5.65 -12.40
C PHE A 82 -0.97 7.07 -11.86
N ALA A 83 -2.13 7.68 -12.10
CA ALA A 83 -2.47 8.99 -11.54
C ALA A 83 -2.52 8.94 -10.00
N ILE A 84 -3.16 7.92 -9.41
CA ILE A 84 -3.20 7.72 -7.96
C ILE A 84 -1.79 7.58 -7.38
N THR A 85 -1.00 6.67 -7.94
CA THR A 85 0.35 6.36 -7.41
C THR A 85 1.33 7.50 -7.65
N GLY A 86 1.19 8.25 -8.76
CA GLY A 86 1.95 9.45 -9.04
C GLY A 86 1.62 10.60 -8.08
N LEU A 87 0.34 10.85 -7.81
CA LEU A 87 -0.09 11.87 -6.84
C LEU A 87 0.37 11.53 -5.42
N LEU A 88 0.23 10.26 -4.99
CA LEU A 88 0.71 9.84 -3.67
C LEU A 88 2.24 9.91 -3.57
N GLY A 89 2.96 9.53 -4.65
CA GLY A 89 4.41 9.72 -4.72
C GLY A 89 4.79 11.19 -4.63
N PHE A 90 4.14 12.06 -5.40
CA PHE A 90 4.38 13.50 -5.38
C PHE A 90 4.10 14.11 -4.00
N ALA A 91 3.08 13.63 -3.31
CA ALA A 91 2.78 14.02 -1.93
C ALA A 91 3.90 13.66 -0.93
N LEU A 92 4.72 12.63 -1.20
CA LEU A 92 5.85 12.29 -0.34
C LEU A 92 6.97 13.33 -0.36
N GLY A 93 7.15 14.11 -1.43
CA GLY A 93 8.27 15.05 -1.58
C GLY A 93 8.43 16.00 -0.39
N PRO A 94 7.42 16.79 0.01
CA PRO A 94 7.48 17.66 1.18
C PRO A 94 7.82 16.92 2.48
N ILE A 95 7.25 15.71 2.65
CA ILE A 95 7.51 14.85 3.83
C ILE A 95 8.98 14.45 3.84
N LEU A 96 9.49 13.90 2.74
CA LEU A 96 10.88 13.44 2.65
C LEU A 96 11.87 14.59 2.83
N ASN A 97 11.59 15.79 2.28
CA ASN A 97 12.41 16.97 2.49
C ASN A 97 12.47 17.36 3.98
N MET A 98 11.35 17.27 4.69
CA MET A 98 11.31 17.52 6.14
C MET A 98 12.20 16.53 6.91
N TYR A 99 12.14 15.25 6.56
CA TYR A 99 13.00 14.24 7.18
C TYR A 99 14.47 14.40 6.80
N LEU A 100 14.79 14.74 5.54
CA LEU A 100 16.18 15.00 5.10
C LEU A 100 16.82 16.19 5.79
N ALA A 101 16.05 17.12 6.36
CA ALA A 101 16.57 18.21 7.17
C ALA A 101 17.10 17.74 8.54
N LEU A 102 16.78 16.52 8.97
CA LEU A 102 17.34 15.91 10.20
C LEU A 102 18.75 15.40 9.93
N SER A 103 19.61 15.42 10.96
CA SER A 103 21.03 15.00 10.87
C SER A 103 21.22 13.56 10.36
N ASN A 104 20.28 12.66 10.68
CA ASN A 104 20.25 11.25 10.28
C ASN A 104 19.12 10.92 9.30
N GLY A 105 18.51 11.92 8.67
CA GLY A 105 17.29 11.77 7.86
C GLY A 105 17.43 10.80 6.71
N SER A 106 18.54 10.84 5.96
CA SER A 106 18.79 9.90 4.87
C SER A 106 18.86 8.44 5.33
N GLN A 107 19.47 8.20 6.51
CA GLN A 107 19.54 6.88 7.11
C GLN A 107 18.15 6.38 7.53
N LEU A 108 17.34 7.25 8.15
CA LEU A 108 15.97 6.91 8.56
C LEU A 108 15.09 6.55 7.36
N ILE A 109 15.17 7.32 6.28
CA ILE A 109 14.45 7.03 5.03
C ILE A 109 14.91 5.69 4.45
N GLY A 110 16.23 5.45 4.40
CA GLY A 110 16.78 4.18 3.91
C GLY A 110 16.32 2.98 4.74
N MET A 111 16.32 3.10 6.08
CA MET A 111 15.82 2.05 6.97
C MET A 111 14.31 1.82 6.82
N ALA A 112 13.51 2.87 6.68
CA ALA A 112 12.07 2.75 6.44
C ALA A 112 11.77 2.07 5.09
N MET A 113 12.50 2.43 4.02
CA MET A 113 12.38 1.80 2.70
C MET A 113 12.77 0.33 2.74
N GLY A 114 13.93 0.02 3.32
CA GLY A 114 14.42 -1.34 3.46
C GLY A 114 13.47 -2.20 4.31
N GLY A 115 13.04 -1.69 5.47
CA GLY A 115 12.09 -2.36 6.36
C GLY A 115 10.76 -2.64 5.66
N THR A 116 10.22 -1.65 4.94
CA THR A 116 8.99 -1.81 4.13
C THR A 116 9.16 -2.91 3.09
N GLY A 117 10.28 -2.90 2.36
CA GLY A 117 10.58 -3.92 1.34
C GLY A 117 10.69 -5.31 1.95
N VAL A 118 11.42 -5.46 3.06
CA VAL A 118 11.58 -6.75 3.76
C VAL A 118 10.23 -7.27 4.25
N ILE A 119 9.42 -6.44 4.92
CA ILE A 119 8.09 -6.83 5.41
C ILE A 119 7.20 -7.26 4.24
N PHE A 120 7.13 -6.45 3.19
CA PHE A 120 6.31 -6.75 2.02
C PHE A 120 6.72 -8.06 1.34
N LEU A 121 7.99 -8.24 1.04
CA LEU A 121 8.49 -9.44 0.35
C LEU A 121 8.32 -10.70 1.19
N THR A 122 8.59 -10.61 2.49
CA THR A 122 8.42 -11.74 3.43
C THR A 122 6.96 -12.16 3.53
N LEU A 123 6.05 -11.22 3.76
CA LEU A 123 4.63 -11.54 3.96
C LEU A 123 3.95 -11.97 2.66
N SER A 124 4.25 -11.30 1.54
CA SER A 124 3.77 -11.72 0.22
C SER A 124 4.32 -13.09 -0.16
N GLY A 125 5.62 -13.33 0.03
CA GLY A 125 6.26 -14.61 -0.22
C GLY A 125 5.67 -15.73 0.65
N TYR A 126 5.44 -15.45 1.93
CA TYR A 126 4.78 -16.39 2.83
C TYR A 126 3.37 -16.77 2.36
N ALA A 127 2.54 -15.78 2.01
CA ALA A 127 1.18 -16.04 1.54
C ALA A 127 1.18 -16.84 0.23
N LEU A 128 2.05 -16.51 -0.74
CA LEU A 128 2.16 -17.20 -2.03
C LEU A 128 2.66 -18.64 -1.88
N THR A 129 3.57 -18.88 -0.94
CA THR A 129 4.18 -20.21 -0.72
C THR A 129 3.25 -21.13 0.07
N THR A 130 2.67 -20.64 1.17
CA THR A 130 1.81 -21.45 2.03
C THR A 130 0.42 -21.65 1.45
N ARG A 131 -0.03 -20.75 0.57
CA ARG A 131 -1.38 -20.73 -0.04
C ARG A 131 -2.52 -20.79 0.98
N LYS A 132 -2.24 -20.39 2.24
CA LYS A 132 -3.27 -20.35 3.28
C LYS A 132 -4.29 -19.27 2.98
N ASN A 133 -5.55 -19.52 3.35
CA ASN A 133 -6.62 -18.56 3.21
C ASN A 133 -6.66 -17.63 4.42
N PHE A 134 -6.34 -16.35 4.21
CA PHE A 134 -6.36 -15.29 5.23
C PHE A 134 -7.64 -14.43 5.18
N SER A 135 -8.69 -14.87 4.49
CA SER A 135 -9.94 -14.10 4.36
C SER A 135 -10.62 -13.80 5.70
N PHE A 136 -10.43 -14.67 6.71
CA PHE A 136 -10.95 -14.46 8.06
C PHE A 136 -10.43 -13.19 8.74
N MET A 137 -9.27 -12.68 8.31
CA MET A 137 -8.69 -11.46 8.87
C MET A 137 -9.39 -10.18 8.40
N GLY A 138 -10.19 -10.24 7.31
CA GLY A 138 -10.75 -9.04 6.67
C GLY A 138 -11.56 -8.17 7.62
N GLY A 139 -12.45 -8.74 8.42
CA GLY A 139 -13.24 -8.00 9.40
C GLY A 139 -12.39 -7.38 10.50
N PHE A 140 -11.43 -8.14 11.05
CA PHE A 140 -10.51 -7.64 12.07
C PHE A 140 -9.67 -6.47 11.55
N LEU A 141 -9.08 -6.61 10.36
CA LEU A 141 -8.26 -5.56 9.75
C LEU A 141 -9.08 -4.30 9.44
N ALA A 142 -10.28 -4.45 8.90
CA ALA A 142 -11.17 -3.32 8.62
C ALA A 142 -11.54 -2.56 9.91
N THR A 143 -11.91 -3.28 10.97
CA THR A 143 -12.20 -2.67 12.28
C THR A 143 -10.95 -1.98 12.84
N GLY A 144 -9.78 -2.60 12.72
CA GLY A 144 -8.51 -2.02 13.15
C GLY A 144 -8.19 -0.70 12.46
N VAL A 145 -8.45 -0.59 11.15
CA VAL A 145 -8.26 0.66 10.40
C VAL A 145 -9.22 1.74 10.91
N ILE A 146 -10.49 1.42 11.16
CA ILE A 146 -11.45 2.38 11.72
C ILE A 146 -10.96 2.90 13.07
N VAL A 147 -10.51 2.01 13.96
CA VAL A 147 -9.96 2.39 15.26
C VAL A 147 -8.72 3.27 15.12
N ALA A 148 -7.80 2.90 14.21
CA ALA A 148 -6.61 3.70 13.93
C ALA A 148 -6.95 5.10 13.40
N LEU A 149 -7.92 5.21 12.49
CA LEU A 149 -8.40 6.50 11.97
C LEU A 149 -9.00 7.36 13.09
N ILE A 150 -9.86 6.80 13.96
CA ILE A 150 -10.42 7.51 15.11
C ILE A 150 -9.30 8.00 16.01
N ALA A 151 -8.30 7.16 16.32
CA ALA A 151 -7.17 7.53 17.15
C ALA A 151 -6.30 8.62 16.50
N MET A 152 -6.08 8.58 15.16
CA MET A 152 -5.40 9.64 14.41
C MET A 152 -6.17 10.97 14.53
N PHE A 153 -7.47 10.97 14.28
CA PHE A 153 -8.29 12.16 14.40
C PHE A 153 -8.29 12.72 15.83
N ALA A 154 -8.45 11.85 16.84
CA ALA A 154 -8.38 12.26 18.23
C ALA A 154 -7.00 12.90 18.56
N ASN A 155 -5.92 12.35 18.02
CA ASN A 155 -4.57 12.85 18.30
C ASN A 155 -4.28 14.22 17.68
N ILE A 156 -5.02 14.65 16.65
CA ILE A 156 -4.94 16.02 16.11
C ILE A 156 -5.31 17.05 17.19
N PHE A 157 -6.29 16.73 18.05
CA PHE A 157 -6.74 17.61 19.13
C PHE A 157 -5.96 17.40 20.43
N LEU A 158 -5.59 16.14 20.72
CA LEU A 158 -4.91 15.79 21.97
C LEU A 158 -3.42 16.08 21.92
N ALA A 159 -2.81 16.09 20.74
CA ALA A 159 -1.37 16.30 20.49
C ALA A 159 -0.46 15.45 21.40
N ILE A 160 -0.82 14.18 21.65
CA ILE A 160 -0.09 13.25 22.51
C ILE A 160 0.95 12.47 21.66
N PRO A 161 2.27 12.71 21.85
CA PRO A 161 3.31 12.03 21.07
C PRO A 161 3.27 10.50 21.22
N ALA A 162 3.05 10.00 22.43
CA ALA A 162 2.95 8.56 22.69
C ALA A 162 1.78 7.91 21.93
N LEU A 163 0.65 8.60 21.79
CA LEU A 163 -0.49 8.12 21.01
C LEU A 163 -0.13 8.04 19.51
N SER A 164 0.57 9.04 18.97
CA SER A 164 1.07 9.01 17.58
C SER A 164 1.93 7.79 17.30
N LEU A 165 2.83 7.44 18.22
CA LEU A 165 3.68 6.25 18.10
C LEU A 165 2.91 4.95 18.20
N ALA A 166 1.97 4.87 19.14
CA ALA A 166 1.11 3.69 19.28
C ALA A 166 0.27 3.47 18.03
N VAL A 167 -0.30 4.54 17.45
CA VAL A 167 -1.05 4.48 16.19
C VAL A 167 -0.14 4.05 15.05
N SER A 168 1.08 4.58 14.92
CA SER A 168 2.02 4.18 13.88
C SER A 168 2.37 2.69 13.99
N ALA A 169 2.65 2.19 15.18
CA ALA A 169 2.90 0.77 15.40
C ALA A 169 1.68 -0.09 15.03
N ALA A 170 0.48 0.33 15.42
CA ALA A 170 -0.76 -0.35 15.07
C ALA A 170 -0.99 -0.39 13.56
N VAL A 171 -0.78 0.73 12.85
CA VAL A 171 -0.93 0.78 11.39
C VAL A 171 0.10 -0.10 10.68
N ILE A 172 1.35 -0.16 11.16
CA ILE A 172 2.36 -1.08 10.63
C ILE A 172 1.86 -2.53 10.70
N MET A 173 1.31 -2.95 11.84
CA MET A 173 0.74 -4.29 12.01
C MET A 173 -0.48 -4.53 11.10
N LEU A 174 -1.39 -3.55 11.00
CA LEU A 174 -2.57 -3.64 10.15
C LEU A 174 -2.19 -3.74 8.66
N MET A 175 -1.25 -2.91 8.17
CA MET A 175 -0.79 -2.95 6.79
C MET A 175 -0.07 -4.27 6.47
N SER A 176 0.71 -4.79 7.42
CA SER A 176 1.31 -6.12 7.32
C SER A 176 0.23 -7.22 7.19
N GLY A 177 -0.81 -7.16 8.00
CA GLY A 177 -1.97 -8.05 7.89
C GLY A 177 -2.71 -7.92 6.55
N PHE A 178 -2.89 -6.69 6.05
CA PHE A 178 -3.50 -6.47 4.72
C PHE A 178 -2.64 -6.98 3.57
N ILE A 179 -1.31 -6.95 3.68
CA ILE A 179 -0.42 -7.58 2.68
C ILE A 179 -0.70 -9.09 2.60
N LEU A 180 -0.79 -9.78 3.74
CA LEU A 180 -1.16 -11.19 3.79
C LEU A 180 -2.56 -11.43 3.20
N TYR A 181 -3.54 -10.65 3.64
CA TYR A 181 -4.92 -10.74 3.21
C TYR A 181 -5.07 -10.52 1.69
N ASN A 182 -4.51 -9.43 1.15
CA ASN A 182 -4.61 -9.10 -0.27
C ASN A 182 -3.88 -10.12 -1.15
N THR A 183 -2.68 -10.57 -0.73
CA THR A 183 -1.94 -11.61 -1.46
C THR A 183 -2.69 -12.95 -1.45
N SER A 184 -3.23 -13.33 -0.31
CA SER A 184 -4.06 -14.55 -0.19
C SER A 184 -5.34 -14.44 -1.01
N SER A 185 -5.97 -13.27 -1.07
CA SER A 185 -7.18 -13.03 -1.85
C SER A 185 -6.97 -13.30 -3.34
N MET A 186 -5.81 -12.93 -3.90
CA MET A 186 -5.46 -13.23 -5.29
C MET A 186 -5.39 -14.73 -5.58
N LEU A 187 -4.98 -15.54 -4.59
CA LEU A 187 -4.89 -16.99 -4.74
C LEU A 187 -6.27 -17.67 -4.74
N HIS A 188 -7.25 -17.09 -4.02
CA HIS A 188 -8.57 -17.68 -3.81
C HIS A 188 -9.68 -17.02 -4.64
N GLN A 189 -9.36 -15.94 -5.38
CA GLN A 189 -10.29 -15.20 -6.24
C GLN A 189 -9.71 -15.03 -7.65
N PRO A 190 -9.71 -16.08 -8.49
CA PRO A 190 -9.05 -16.08 -9.81
C PRO A 190 -9.60 -15.02 -10.78
N HIS A 191 -10.82 -14.53 -10.56
CA HIS A 191 -11.45 -13.48 -11.36
C HIS A 191 -11.34 -12.09 -10.74
N GLY A 192 -10.42 -11.89 -9.75
CA GLY A 192 -10.17 -10.60 -9.14
C GLY A 192 -9.64 -9.57 -10.14
N ASN A 193 -9.92 -8.29 -9.89
CA ASN A 193 -9.42 -7.20 -10.71
C ASN A 193 -8.01 -6.81 -10.30
N TYR A 194 -7.02 -7.01 -11.20
CA TYR A 194 -5.61 -6.75 -10.92
C TYR A 194 -5.32 -5.26 -10.65
N LEU A 195 -6.09 -4.31 -11.21
CA LEU A 195 -5.93 -2.87 -10.93
C LEU A 195 -6.27 -2.56 -9.48
N LEU A 196 -7.40 -3.08 -8.99
CA LEU A 196 -7.82 -2.91 -7.59
C LEU A 196 -6.83 -3.57 -6.63
N MET A 197 -6.37 -4.80 -6.95
CA MET A 197 -5.37 -5.50 -6.14
C MET A 197 -4.04 -4.72 -6.10
N THR A 198 -3.62 -4.13 -7.22
CA THR A 198 -2.42 -3.28 -7.28
C THR A 198 -2.54 -2.06 -6.38
N VAL A 199 -3.66 -1.32 -6.46
CA VAL A 199 -3.87 -0.13 -5.63
C VAL A 199 -3.91 -0.52 -4.15
N ASN A 200 -4.59 -1.61 -3.78
CA ASN A 200 -4.63 -2.08 -2.40
C ASN A 200 -3.22 -2.40 -1.86
N LEU A 201 -2.43 -3.17 -2.61
CA LEU A 201 -1.05 -3.49 -2.19
C LEU A 201 -0.16 -2.24 -2.15
N TYR A 202 -0.31 -1.33 -3.13
CA TYR A 202 0.41 -0.06 -3.15
C TYR A 202 0.09 0.77 -1.89
N LEU A 203 -1.18 0.92 -1.53
CA LEU A 203 -1.59 1.66 -0.33
C LEU A 203 -1.06 1.02 0.96
N ASN A 204 -1.00 -0.31 1.02
CA ASN A 204 -0.41 -1.00 2.18
C ASN A 204 1.09 -0.68 2.31
N ILE A 205 1.84 -0.74 1.19
CA ILE A 205 3.28 -0.40 1.15
C ILE A 205 3.49 1.07 1.50
N PHE A 206 2.70 1.97 0.93
CA PHE A 206 2.77 3.41 1.15
C PHE A 206 2.56 3.77 2.63
N ASN A 207 1.48 3.25 3.24
CA ASN A 207 1.21 3.48 4.66
C ASN A 207 2.26 2.83 5.56
N LEU A 208 2.71 1.60 5.23
CA LEU A 208 3.77 0.91 5.95
C LEU A 208 5.06 1.77 5.99
N PHE A 209 5.44 2.32 4.82
CA PHE A 209 6.61 3.18 4.70
C PHE A 209 6.49 4.45 5.57
N ILE A 210 5.37 5.18 5.48
CA ILE A 210 5.17 6.43 6.24
C ILE A 210 5.20 6.16 7.74
N HIS A 211 4.53 5.12 8.20
CA HIS A 211 4.45 4.81 9.63
C HIS A 211 5.74 4.21 10.18
N LEU A 212 6.51 3.44 9.38
CA LEU A 212 7.86 3.02 9.73
C LEU A 212 8.80 4.22 9.84
N LEU A 213 8.73 5.15 8.89
CA LEU A 213 9.55 6.37 8.92
C LEU A 213 9.25 7.21 10.17
N ASN A 214 7.97 7.40 10.50
CA ASN A 214 7.55 8.10 11.72
C ASN A 214 8.06 7.39 12.98
N LEU A 215 7.88 6.07 13.07
CA LEU A 215 8.30 5.29 14.25
C LEU A 215 9.83 5.33 14.43
N LEU A 216 10.58 5.10 13.35
CA LEU A 216 12.06 5.14 13.39
C LEU A 216 12.59 6.51 13.80
N THR A 217 11.98 7.57 13.27
CA THR A 217 12.39 8.96 13.62
C THR A 217 12.15 9.25 15.09
N ALA A 218 10.99 8.87 15.61
CA ALA A 218 10.70 9.09 17.02
C ALA A 218 11.57 8.26 17.98
N LEU A 219 12.03 7.09 17.55
CA LEU A 219 12.96 6.26 18.32
C LEU A 219 14.39 6.79 18.25
N SER A 220 14.78 7.40 17.13
CA SER A 220 16.12 7.96 16.91
C SER A 220 16.34 9.34 17.52
N GLY A 221 15.30 10.13 17.71
CA GLY A 221 15.38 11.49 18.27
C GLY A 221 15.31 11.57 19.80
N ARG A 222 15.57 10.47 20.49
CA ARG A 222 15.60 10.40 21.96
C ARG A 222 17.01 10.42 22.58
N ASP A 223 18.03 10.62 21.74
CA ASP A 223 19.42 10.76 22.17
C ASP A 223 19.88 12.22 22.13
#